data_f723530a55adcb4770b15563a6f1f958
#
_entry.id   f723530a55adcb4770b15563a6f1f958
#
_cell.length_a   1.000
_cell.length_b   1.000
_cell.length_c   1.000
_cell.angle_alpha   90.00
_cell.angle_beta   90.00
_cell.angle_gamma   90.00
#
_symmetry.space_group_name_H-M   'P 1'
#
loop_
_entity.id
_entity.type
_entity.pdbx_description
1 polymer ?
#
loop_
_entity_poly.entity_id
_entity_poly.type
_entity_poly.pdbx_seq_one_letter_code
_entity_poly.pdbx_strand_id
1 'polypeptide(L)'
;MFENIAVLDPSAHLVAFIHMDNSYYGSIDMSQKKAKTVVLFNGQFPSHGLYNRTQPGPGNDLWSLQSSNDGLMVFPGGQPIYDHDGYFIGAVGVSGGTVEQDVDVAIHAAEAIGTTLKLDL
;
A
#
# COMPACT_ATOMS: atom_id res chain seq x y z
N MET A 1 -9.35 14.46 9.18
CA MET A 1 -8.67 13.46 8.33
C MET A 1 -9.72 12.76 7.48
N PHE A 2 -9.57 12.79 6.16
CA PHE A 2 -10.53 12.20 5.23
C PHE A 2 -9.77 11.25 4.33
N GLU A 3 -10.01 9.95 4.51
CA GLU A 3 -9.21 8.90 3.92
C GLU A 3 -9.98 8.11 2.88
N ASN A 4 -9.25 7.51 1.94
CA ASN A 4 -9.69 6.40 1.13
C ASN A 4 -8.93 5.17 1.59
N ILE A 5 -9.63 4.08 1.81
CA ILE A 5 -9.04 2.83 2.32
C ILE A 5 -9.44 1.70 1.38
N ALA A 6 -8.44 1.04 0.82
CA ALA A 6 -8.63 -0.09 -0.09
C ALA A 6 -8.01 -1.34 0.50
N VAL A 7 -8.67 -2.48 0.36
CA VAL A 7 -8.13 -3.79 0.72
C VAL A 7 -8.13 -4.66 -0.52
N LEU A 8 -6.97 -5.21 -0.86
CA LEU A 8 -6.80 -6.12 -1.99
C LEU A 8 -6.44 -7.51 -1.49
N ASP A 9 -6.88 -8.53 -2.23
CA ASP A 9 -6.44 -9.91 -2.01
C ASP A 9 -5.04 -10.14 -2.62
N PRO A 10 -4.42 -11.33 -2.43
CA PRO A 10 -3.08 -11.58 -2.98
C PRO A 10 -3.01 -11.61 -4.51
N SER A 11 -4.15 -11.60 -5.20
CA SER A 11 -4.21 -11.51 -6.67
C SER A 11 -4.51 -10.10 -7.15
N ALA A 12 -4.43 -9.12 -6.27
CA ALA A 12 -4.70 -7.70 -6.54
C ALA A 12 -6.16 -7.40 -6.88
N HIS A 13 -7.09 -8.27 -6.51
CA HIS A 13 -8.51 -7.98 -6.64
C HIS A 13 -9.00 -7.16 -5.45
N LEU A 14 -9.84 -6.17 -5.71
CA LEU A 14 -10.43 -5.33 -4.68
C LEU A 14 -11.43 -6.12 -3.84
N VAL A 15 -11.17 -6.22 -2.54
CA VAL A 15 -12.03 -6.92 -1.59
C VAL A 15 -12.96 -5.95 -0.86
N ALA A 16 -12.44 -4.78 -0.47
CA ALA A 16 -13.20 -3.77 0.24
C ALA A 16 -12.65 -2.39 -0.08
N PHE A 17 -13.52 -1.39 -0.07
CA PHE A 17 -13.12 -0.02 -0.33
C PHE A 17 -14.03 0.94 0.41
N ILE A 18 -13.44 1.96 1.04
CA ILE A 18 -14.16 3.06 1.68
C ILE A 18 -13.64 4.39 1.13
N HIS A 19 -14.54 5.19 0.61
CA HIS A 19 -14.29 6.57 0.24
C HIS A 19 -15.03 7.45 1.27
N MET A 20 -14.28 8.06 2.18
CA MET A 20 -14.89 8.93 3.19
C MET A 20 -15.39 10.21 2.57
N ASP A 21 -16.47 10.76 3.11
CA ASP A 21 -16.98 12.06 2.69
C ASP A 21 -15.88 13.11 2.78
N ASN A 22 -15.81 13.97 1.78
CA ASN A 22 -14.82 15.04 1.64
C ASN A 22 -13.36 14.57 1.40
N SER A 23 -13.12 13.28 1.24
CA SER A 23 -11.79 12.82 0.85
C SER A 23 -11.51 13.16 -0.62
N TYR A 24 -10.23 13.24 -0.99
CA TYR A 24 -9.85 13.60 -2.36
C TYR A 24 -10.24 12.51 -3.35
N TYR A 25 -10.83 12.91 -4.48
CA TYR A 25 -11.15 11.96 -5.55
C TYR A 25 -9.90 11.28 -6.13
N GLY A 26 -8.79 12.02 -6.24
CA GLY A 26 -7.53 11.44 -6.70
C GLY A 26 -7.01 10.33 -5.79
N SER A 27 -7.36 10.37 -4.53
CA SER A 27 -6.95 9.36 -3.55
C SER A 27 -7.72 8.05 -3.68
N ILE A 28 -8.82 8.01 -4.41
CA ILE A 28 -9.53 6.76 -4.72
C ILE A 28 -8.58 5.83 -5.48
N ASP A 29 -7.98 6.32 -6.55
CA ASP A 29 -7.02 5.55 -7.33
C ASP A 29 -5.73 5.29 -6.56
N MET A 30 -5.19 6.33 -5.89
CA MET A 30 -3.93 6.21 -5.17
C MET A 30 -3.98 5.18 -4.04
N SER A 31 -5.08 5.09 -3.29
CA SER A 31 -5.21 4.09 -2.23
C SER A 31 -5.16 2.67 -2.79
N GLN A 32 -5.83 2.44 -3.90
CA GLN A 32 -5.83 1.13 -4.56
C GLN A 32 -4.44 0.80 -5.12
N LYS A 33 -3.75 1.78 -5.70
CA LYS A 33 -2.40 1.59 -6.25
C LYS A 33 -1.36 1.37 -5.17
N LYS A 34 -1.50 1.96 -3.99
CA LYS A 34 -0.63 1.69 -2.85
C LYS A 34 -0.76 0.22 -2.42
N ALA A 35 -1.97 -0.29 -2.29
CA ALA A 35 -2.20 -1.70 -1.98
C ALA A 35 -1.69 -2.62 -3.11
N LYS A 36 -1.96 -2.25 -4.36
CA LYS A 36 -1.48 -2.98 -5.53
C LYS A 36 0.05 -3.10 -5.56
N THR A 37 0.75 -2.02 -5.23
CA THR A 37 2.21 -2.03 -5.18
C THR A 37 2.72 -3.07 -4.19
N VAL A 38 2.09 -3.18 -3.03
CA VAL A 38 2.44 -4.21 -2.04
C VAL A 38 2.22 -5.62 -2.60
N VAL A 39 1.06 -5.86 -3.20
CA VAL A 39 0.68 -7.18 -3.74
C VAL A 39 1.63 -7.62 -4.85
N LEU A 40 1.95 -6.70 -5.78
CA LEU A 40 2.78 -7.05 -6.95
C LEU A 40 4.23 -7.35 -6.58
N PHE A 41 4.68 -6.97 -5.41
CA PHE A 41 5.98 -7.38 -4.88
C PHE A 41 5.84 -8.45 -3.79
N ASN A 42 4.77 -9.24 -3.87
CA ASN A 42 4.51 -10.43 -3.05
C ASN A 42 4.48 -10.15 -1.54
N GLY A 43 4.09 -8.94 -1.15
CA GLY A 43 4.01 -8.57 0.25
C GLY A 43 5.37 -8.48 0.96
N GLN A 44 6.47 -8.36 0.23
CA GLN A 44 7.81 -8.35 0.82
C GLN A 44 8.12 -7.06 1.58
N PHE A 45 7.46 -5.97 1.23
CA PHE A 45 7.66 -4.67 1.86
C PHE A 45 6.41 -3.79 1.66
N PRO A 46 6.25 -2.73 2.47
CA PRO A 46 5.15 -1.76 2.26
C PRO A 46 5.38 -0.94 0.98
N SER A 47 4.38 -0.19 0.56
CA SER A 47 4.43 0.57 -0.71
C SER A 47 5.63 1.51 -0.80
N HIS A 48 6.12 2.03 0.31
CA HIS A 48 7.28 2.94 0.33
C HIS A 48 8.63 2.23 0.38
N GLY A 49 8.65 0.90 0.33
CA GLY A 49 9.90 0.13 0.44
C GLY A 49 10.90 0.42 -0.67
N LEU A 50 10.44 0.85 -1.83
CA LEU A 50 11.30 1.20 -2.95
C LEU A 50 11.34 2.71 -3.24
N TYR A 51 10.79 3.53 -2.35
CA TYR A 51 10.63 4.96 -2.60
C TYR A 51 11.93 5.64 -3.02
N ASN A 52 12.99 5.46 -2.23
CA ASN A 52 14.25 6.18 -2.48
C ASN A 52 14.91 5.77 -3.81
N ARG A 53 14.75 4.53 -4.23
CA ARG A 53 15.35 4.01 -5.47
C ARG A 53 14.60 4.41 -6.73
N THR A 54 13.36 4.87 -6.61
CA THR A 54 12.50 5.23 -7.74
C THR A 54 12.49 6.73 -8.03
N GLN A 55 13.13 7.55 -7.20
CA GLN A 55 13.20 8.98 -7.39
C GLN A 55 14.30 9.35 -8.39
N PRO A 56 14.19 10.51 -9.08
CA PRO A 56 15.27 10.97 -9.96
C PRO A 56 16.57 11.21 -9.18
N GLY A 57 17.69 10.88 -9.78
CA GLY A 57 19.00 11.18 -9.21
C GLY A 57 20.01 10.06 -9.37
N PRO A 58 21.29 10.35 -9.11
CA PRO A 58 22.35 9.35 -9.19
C PRO A 58 22.14 8.21 -8.18
N GLY A 59 22.33 6.97 -8.63
CA GLY A 59 22.16 5.80 -7.79
C GLY A 59 20.74 5.32 -7.60
N ASN A 60 19.76 6.00 -8.20
CA ASN A 60 18.36 5.61 -8.13
C ASN A 60 18.03 4.73 -9.33
N ASP A 61 18.34 3.44 -9.19
CA ASP A 61 18.36 2.44 -10.27
C ASP A 61 16.98 1.97 -10.71
N LEU A 62 15.92 2.31 -9.97
CA LEU A 62 14.53 1.95 -10.31
C LEU A 62 13.71 3.16 -10.76
N TRP A 63 14.37 4.15 -11.30
CA TRP A 63 13.71 5.32 -11.90
C TRP A 63 12.63 4.86 -12.89
N SER A 64 11.46 5.46 -12.79
CA SER A 64 10.26 5.16 -13.60
C SER A 64 9.58 3.81 -13.34
N LEU A 65 9.93 3.09 -12.26
CA LEU A 65 9.22 1.88 -11.87
C LEU A 65 7.70 2.12 -11.75
N GLN A 66 7.29 3.31 -11.30
CA GLN A 66 5.88 3.66 -11.14
C GLN A 66 5.10 3.62 -12.43
N SER A 67 5.76 3.70 -13.59
CA SER A 67 5.10 3.62 -14.90
C SER A 67 4.78 2.18 -15.31
N SER A 68 5.30 1.19 -14.59
CA SER A 68 5.05 -0.23 -14.89
C SER A 68 3.71 -0.69 -14.32
N ASN A 69 3.24 -1.86 -14.79
CA ASN A 69 2.06 -2.54 -14.23
C ASN A 69 0.81 -1.64 -14.18
N ASP A 70 0.60 -0.82 -15.22
CA ASP A 70 -0.49 0.16 -15.30
C ASP A 70 -0.49 1.18 -14.17
N GLY A 71 0.67 1.47 -13.63
CA GLY A 71 0.86 2.46 -12.58
C GLY A 71 0.99 1.85 -11.20
N LEU A 72 2.09 2.20 -10.53
CA LEU A 72 2.34 1.85 -9.15
C LEU A 72 2.43 3.13 -8.32
N MET A 73 2.23 3.00 -7.01
CA MET A 73 2.32 4.14 -6.10
C MET A 73 3.26 3.77 -4.95
N VAL A 74 4.45 4.39 -4.98
CA VAL A 74 5.50 4.12 -3.98
C VAL A 74 5.45 5.06 -2.77
N PHE A 75 4.41 5.87 -2.67
CA PHE A 75 4.19 6.69 -1.48
C PHE A 75 3.79 5.81 -0.30
N PRO A 76 4.16 6.19 0.93
CA PRO A 76 3.73 5.47 2.12
C PRO A 76 2.21 5.41 2.26
N GLY A 77 1.70 4.32 2.84
CA GLY A 77 0.27 4.09 3.05
C GLY A 77 -0.21 2.75 2.54
N GLY A 78 0.64 1.99 1.84
CA GLY A 78 0.35 0.60 1.49
C GLY A 78 1.05 -0.34 2.46
N GLN A 79 0.31 -1.26 3.08
CA GLN A 79 0.85 -2.19 4.07
C GLN A 79 0.43 -3.61 3.75
N PRO A 80 1.36 -4.57 3.85
CA PRO A 80 1.01 -5.98 3.68
C PRO A 80 0.22 -6.50 4.88
N ILE A 81 -0.58 -7.51 4.63
CA ILE A 81 -1.30 -8.23 5.67
C ILE A 81 -0.84 -9.69 5.63
N TYR A 82 -0.37 -10.19 6.76
CA TYR A 82 -0.01 -11.60 6.95
C TYR A 82 -0.96 -12.23 7.96
N ASP A 83 -1.24 -13.52 7.81
CA ASP A 83 -1.94 -14.24 8.87
C ASP A 83 -0.96 -14.60 10.01
N HIS A 84 -1.46 -15.24 11.06
CA HIS A 84 -0.62 -15.58 12.21
C HIS A 84 0.39 -16.68 11.91
N ASP A 85 0.24 -17.40 10.81
CA ASP A 85 1.20 -18.42 10.36
C ASP A 85 2.24 -17.82 9.41
N GLY A 86 2.16 -16.53 9.10
CA GLY A 86 3.12 -15.83 8.26
C GLY A 86 2.80 -15.83 6.78
N TYR A 87 1.63 -16.30 6.38
CA TYR A 87 1.22 -16.26 4.97
C TYR A 87 0.73 -14.86 4.59
N PHE A 88 1.15 -14.40 3.42
CA PHE A 88 0.67 -13.15 2.85
C PHE A 88 -0.77 -13.33 2.38
N ILE A 89 -1.71 -12.57 2.95
CA ILE A 89 -3.13 -12.71 2.67
C ILE A 89 -3.77 -11.49 2.03
N GLY A 90 -3.02 -10.43 1.80
CA GLY A 90 -3.53 -9.24 1.13
C GLY A 90 -2.80 -7.98 1.52
N ALA A 91 -3.34 -6.84 1.12
CA ALA A 91 -2.76 -5.54 1.41
C ALA A 91 -3.83 -4.48 1.63
N VAL A 92 -3.48 -3.49 2.46
CA VAL A 92 -4.28 -2.29 2.69
C VAL A 92 -3.57 -1.11 2.05
N GLY A 93 -4.31 -0.27 1.34
CA GLY A 93 -3.81 0.99 0.82
C GLY A 93 -4.65 2.15 1.33
N VAL A 94 -3.99 3.17 1.87
CA VAL A 94 -4.65 4.34 2.45
C VAL A 94 -4.07 5.61 1.84
N SER A 95 -4.94 6.51 1.42
CA SER A 95 -4.54 7.78 0.83
C SER A 95 -5.55 8.89 1.12
N GLY A 96 -5.07 10.09 1.36
CA GLY A 96 -5.91 11.27 1.56
C GLY A 96 -5.48 12.16 2.72
N GLY A 97 -4.75 11.63 3.70
CA GLY A 97 -4.19 12.39 4.80
C GLY A 97 -2.73 12.78 4.53
N THR A 98 -2.03 13.15 5.59
CA THR A 98 -0.57 13.24 5.52
C THR A 98 0.03 11.85 5.35
N VAL A 99 1.30 11.78 4.94
CA VAL A 99 2.00 10.50 4.81
C VAL A 99 1.94 9.70 6.12
N GLU A 100 2.18 10.36 7.26
CA GLU A 100 2.16 9.71 8.57
C GLU A 100 0.75 9.23 8.95
N GLN A 101 -0.28 10.00 8.64
CA GLN A 101 -1.67 9.59 8.87
C GLN A 101 -2.03 8.38 8.01
N ASP A 102 -1.64 8.39 6.74
CA ASP A 102 -1.91 7.29 5.82
C ASP A 102 -1.28 5.99 6.31
N VAL A 103 -0.02 6.05 6.75
CA VAL A 103 0.69 4.88 7.30
C VAL A 103 0.01 4.38 8.58
N ASP A 104 -0.34 5.29 9.49
CA ASP A 104 -0.96 4.94 10.76
C ASP A 104 -2.29 4.21 10.55
N VAL A 105 -3.13 4.74 9.69
CA VAL A 105 -4.42 4.11 9.36
C VAL A 105 -4.22 2.76 8.68
N ALA A 106 -3.26 2.67 7.76
CA ALA A 106 -2.97 1.41 7.06
C ALA A 106 -2.50 0.31 8.02
N ILE A 107 -1.62 0.65 8.97
CA ILE A 107 -1.15 -0.30 9.99
C ILE A 107 -2.32 -0.77 10.86
N HIS A 108 -3.14 0.15 11.34
CA HIS A 108 -4.29 -0.22 12.17
C HIS A 108 -5.28 -1.10 11.42
N ALA A 109 -5.53 -0.81 10.15
CA ALA A 109 -6.42 -1.62 9.32
C ALA A 109 -5.84 -3.02 9.09
N ALA A 110 -4.54 -3.13 8.81
CA ALA A 110 -3.88 -4.42 8.63
C ALA A 110 -3.92 -5.26 9.91
N GLU A 111 -3.66 -4.63 11.06
CA GLU A 111 -3.66 -5.31 12.36
C GLU A 111 -5.06 -5.77 12.79
N ALA A 112 -6.12 -5.15 12.26
CA ALA A 112 -7.49 -5.61 12.51
C ALA A 112 -7.82 -6.91 11.78
N ILE A 113 -7.07 -7.25 10.72
CA ILE A 113 -7.31 -8.44 9.90
C ILE A 113 -6.29 -9.53 10.23
N GLY A 114 -5.05 -9.17 10.43
CA GLY A 114 -3.94 -10.07 10.70
C GLY A 114 -2.78 -9.32 11.34
N THR A 115 -1.63 -9.33 10.71
CA THR A 115 -0.49 -8.51 11.14
C THR A 115 0.24 -7.95 9.92
N THR A 116 0.82 -6.77 10.08
CA THR A 116 1.69 -6.19 9.05
C THR A 116 3.17 -6.49 9.32
N LEU A 117 3.47 -7.23 10.39
CA LEU A 117 4.83 -7.64 10.72
C LEU A 117 5.14 -8.98 10.05
N LYS A 118 6.10 -8.97 9.13
CA LYS A 118 6.53 -10.19 8.46
C LYS A 118 7.32 -11.06 9.43
N LEU A 119 6.98 -12.35 9.49
CA LEU A 119 7.73 -13.30 10.30
C LEU A 119 9.07 -13.61 9.63
N ASP A 120 10.14 -13.64 10.42
CA ASP A 120 11.44 -14.14 10.00
C ASP A 120 11.43 -15.67 10.18
N LEU A 121 11.25 -16.35 9.06
CA LEU A 121 11.26 -17.80 9.05
C LEU A 121 12.59 -18.34 8.54
#